data_c5ba8dc4e77aef2518e81daf718f6970
#
_entry.id   c5ba8dc4e77aef2518e81daf718f6970
#
_cell.length_a   1.000
_cell.length_b   1.000
_cell.length_c   1.000
_cell.angle_alpha   90.00
_cell.angle_beta   90.00
_cell.angle_gamma   90.00
#
_symmetry.space_group_name_H-M   'P 1'
#
loop_
_entity.id
_entity.type
_entity.pdbx_description
1 polymer ?
#
loop_
_entity_poly.entity_id
_entity_poly.type
_entity_poly.pdbx_seq_one_letter_code
_entity_poly.pdbx_strand_id
1 'polypeptide(L)'
;MLKIVTIIKLKKKSNPLFRFAPKLWACAVSMLMLVSGCSNIECPLDNIVVMTCGLYSADTHEHLKLQETLDVLPLGKDTVLLNRASDITDFMLPLRQAADADTFLLRFTGRTGQVSTDTLIVSHTNTPHYESIECPATVFHTLTDVKWKHQEGTDFPLSIDSVALVRTVVNYDDVENLRIYLRTVAP
;
A
#
# COMPACT_ATOMS: atom_id res chain seq x y z
N MET A 1 -71.05 65.88 -3.94
CA MET A 1 -70.55 65.23 -5.13
C MET A 1 -70.08 63.82 -4.70
N LEU A 2 -70.85 62.82 -4.98
CA LEU A 2 -70.65 61.47 -4.54
C LEU A 2 -69.97 60.68 -5.69
N LYS A 3 -68.75 60.16 -5.50
CA LYS A 3 -68.08 59.32 -6.49
C LYS A 3 -68.32 57.85 -6.11
N ILE A 4 -69.10 57.18 -6.95
CA ILE A 4 -69.38 55.74 -6.86
C ILE A 4 -68.13 55.01 -7.33
N VAL A 5 -67.54 54.20 -6.45
CA VAL A 5 -66.43 53.29 -6.81
C VAL A 5 -67.04 51.93 -7.13
N THR A 6 -67.02 51.57 -8.41
CA THR A 6 -67.49 50.27 -8.91
C THR A 6 -66.41 49.23 -8.64
N ILE A 7 -66.71 48.27 -7.74
CA ILE A 7 -65.85 47.13 -7.47
C ILE A 7 -66.14 46.01 -8.50
N ILE A 8 -65.22 45.83 -9.42
CA ILE A 8 -65.25 44.72 -10.37
C ILE A 8 -64.79 43.46 -9.67
N LYS A 9 -65.72 42.54 -9.35
CA LYS A 9 -65.37 41.17 -8.90
C LYS A 9 -64.84 40.36 -10.05
N LEU A 10 -63.53 40.20 -10.14
CA LEU A 10 -62.89 39.21 -11.05
C LEU A 10 -63.16 37.80 -10.56
N LYS A 11 -64.03 37.07 -11.28
CA LYS A 11 -64.35 35.68 -11.03
C LYS A 11 -63.15 34.83 -11.50
N LYS A 12 -62.31 34.40 -10.54
CA LYS A 12 -61.15 33.53 -10.78
C LYS A 12 -61.61 32.16 -11.27
N LYS A 13 -61.58 31.96 -12.61
CA LYS A 13 -61.89 30.66 -13.24
C LYS A 13 -60.75 29.69 -12.91
N SER A 14 -60.93 28.76 -11.97
CA SER A 14 -59.96 27.73 -11.61
C SER A 14 -59.93 26.70 -12.74
N ASN A 15 -58.83 26.67 -13.51
CA ASN A 15 -58.59 25.63 -14.50
C ASN A 15 -58.34 24.30 -13.79
N PRO A 16 -59.07 23.22 -14.17
CA PRO A 16 -58.90 21.89 -13.54
C PRO A 16 -57.51 21.29 -13.71
N LEU A 17 -56.73 21.74 -14.69
CA LEU A 17 -55.36 21.32 -14.91
C LEU A 17 -54.37 21.67 -13.77
N PHE A 18 -54.67 22.71 -12.94
CA PHE A 18 -53.81 23.13 -11.88
C PHE A 18 -53.99 22.32 -10.56
N ARG A 19 -54.99 21.46 -10.49
CA ARG A 19 -55.24 20.60 -9.33
C ARG A 19 -54.37 19.32 -9.29
N PHE A 20 -53.81 18.90 -10.41
CA PHE A 20 -52.92 17.75 -10.50
C PHE A 20 -51.42 18.10 -10.41
N ALA A 21 -51.08 19.36 -10.66
CA ALA A 21 -49.69 19.85 -10.64
C ALA A 21 -48.99 19.63 -9.30
N PRO A 22 -49.57 19.88 -8.10
CA PRO A 22 -48.82 19.67 -6.87
C PRO A 22 -48.56 18.21 -6.54
N LYS A 23 -49.49 17.29 -6.97
CA LYS A 23 -49.27 15.83 -6.75
C LYS A 23 -48.22 15.26 -7.68
N LEU A 24 -48.20 15.68 -8.93
CA LEU A 24 -47.15 15.29 -9.88
C LEU A 24 -45.77 15.86 -9.48
N TRP A 25 -45.75 17.07 -8.96
CA TRP A 25 -44.51 17.68 -8.46
C TRP A 25 -43.97 16.97 -7.20
N ALA A 26 -44.87 16.59 -6.26
CA ALA A 26 -44.50 15.81 -5.09
C ALA A 26 -43.97 14.42 -5.44
N CYS A 27 -44.56 13.75 -6.44
CA CYS A 27 -44.01 12.48 -6.95
C CYS A 27 -42.66 12.65 -7.62
N ALA A 28 -42.45 13.70 -8.42
CA ALA A 28 -41.19 13.97 -9.09
C ALA A 28 -40.06 14.28 -8.08
N VAL A 29 -40.35 15.07 -7.05
CA VAL A 29 -39.38 15.39 -5.97
C VAL A 29 -39.09 14.15 -5.11
N SER A 30 -40.08 13.29 -4.84
CA SER A 30 -39.87 12.03 -4.12
C SER A 30 -39.03 11.04 -4.93
N MET A 31 -39.19 11.00 -6.25
CA MET A 31 -38.40 10.14 -7.16
C MET A 31 -36.96 10.64 -7.31
N LEU A 32 -36.73 11.95 -7.21
CA LEU A 32 -35.38 12.54 -7.25
C LEU A 32 -34.58 12.23 -5.97
N MET A 33 -35.24 12.09 -4.82
CA MET A 33 -34.59 11.74 -3.55
C MET A 33 -34.16 10.26 -3.48
N LEU A 34 -34.70 9.40 -4.34
CA LEU A 34 -34.34 7.98 -4.37
C LEU A 34 -33.06 7.70 -5.18
N VAL A 35 -32.55 8.66 -5.97
CA VAL A 35 -31.35 8.48 -6.83
C VAL A 35 -30.09 9.00 -6.14
N SER A 36 -30.15 9.63 -4.96
CA SER A 36 -28.99 10.19 -4.25
C SER A 36 -28.30 9.20 -3.31
N GLY A 37 -28.56 7.91 -3.46
CA GLY A 37 -27.90 6.84 -2.70
C GLY A 37 -26.61 6.33 -3.34
N CYS A 38 -25.79 7.16 -4.01
CA CYS A 38 -24.41 6.80 -4.29
C CYS A 38 -23.61 6.85 -2.98
N SER A 39 -23.46 5.72 -2.32
CA SER A 39 -22.40 5.55 -1.35
C SER A 39 -21.07 5.66 -2.10
N ASN A 40 -20.34 6.76 -1.89
CA ASN A 40 -18.95 6.82 -2.30
C ASN A 40 -18.19 5.80 -1.44
N ILE A 41 -18.08 4.58 -1.91
CA ILE A 41 -17.17 3.61 -1.31
C ILE A 41 -15.79 4.03 -1.78
N GLU A 42 -15.08 4.75 -0.93
CA GLU A 42 -13.67 5.05 -1.14
C GLU A 42 -12.90 3.77 -0.86
N CYS A 43 -12.55 3.03 -1.91
CA CYS A 43 -11.57 1.97 -1.76
C CYS A 43 -10.23 2.60 -1.37
N PRO A 44 -9.53 2.09 -0.35
CA PRO A 44 -8.20 2.57 -0.02
C PRO A 44 -7.31 2.50 -1.25
N LEU A 45 -6.81 3.66 -1.71
CA LEU A 45 -5.96 3.75 -2.90
C LEU A 45 -4.56 3.15 -2.67
N ASP A 46 -4.17 3.05 -1.41
CA ASP A 46 -2.83 2.61 -0.99
C ASP A 46 -2.84 1.19 -0.40
N ASN A 47 -3.59 0.27 -1.03
CA ASN A 47 -3.59 -1.16 -0.66
C ASN A 47 -2.26 -1.85 -1.04
N ILE A 48 -1.14 -1.20 -0.73
CA ILE A 48 0.17 -1.79 -0.93
C ILE A 48 0.52 -2.59 0.31
N VAL A 49 0.66 -3.89 0.13
CA VAL A 49 1.14 -4.80 1.17
C VAL A 49 2.63 -5.01 0.95
N VAL A 50 3.43 -4.67 1.95
CA VAL A 50 4.89 -4.75 1.89
C VAL A 50 5.45 -5.49 3.10
N MET A 51 6.52 -6.23 2.88
CA MET A 51 7.28 -6.90 3.92
C MET A 51 8.30 -5.92 4.51
N THR A 52 8.29 -5.72 5.82
CA THR A 52 9.22 -4.84 6.52
C THR A 52 10.44 -5.62 7.01
N CYS A 53 11.63 -5.13 6.64
CA CYS A 53 12.93 -5.71 6.96
C CYS A 53 13.72 -4.74 7.83
N GLY A 54 14.00 -5.12 9.08
CA GLY A 54 14.87 -4.36 9.98
C GLY A 54 16.34 -4.73 9.79
N LEU A 55 17.24 -3.76 9.92
CA LEU A 55 18.69 -3.94 9.87
C LEU A 55 19.27 -3.98 11.28
N TYR A 56 20.10 -4.98 11.53
CA TYR A 56 20.71 -5.24 12.84
C TYR A 56 22.20 -5.54 12.71
N SER A 57 22.97 -5.22 13.72
CA SER A 57 24.35 -5.66 13.83
C SER A 57 24.40 -7.13 14.25
N ALA A 58 25.18 -7.95 13.56
CA ALA A 58 25.38 -9.34 13.92
C ALA A 58 26.13 -9.48 15.28
N ASP A 59 26.97 -8.51 15.61
CA ASP A 59 27.80 -8.55 16.84
C ASP A 59 27.01 -8.13 18.08
N THR A 60 26.21 -7.06 18.00
CA THR A 60 25.49 -6.50 19.16
C THR A 60 24.02 -6.88 19.21
N HIS A 61 23.45 -7.34 18.11
CA HIS A 61 22.01 -7.60 17.93
C HIS A 61 21.11 -6.36 18.12
N GLU A 62 21.72 -5.17 18.08
CA GLU A 62 21.00 -3.90 18.13
C GLU A 62 20.70 -3.39 16.71
N HIS A 63 19.74 -2.47 16.61
CA HIS A 63 19.45 -1.81 15.34
C HIS A 63 20.70 -1.19 14.74
N LEU A 64 20.97 -1.50 13.49
CA LEU A 64 22.06 -0.95 12.72
C LEU A 64 21.55 0.17 11.82
N LYS A 65 22.06 1.38 12.03
CA LYS A 65 21.89 2.47 11.08
C LYS A 65 22.93 2.34 9.98
N LEU A 66 22.50 1.95 8.79
CA LEU A 66 23.36 1.67 7.65
C LEU A 66 24.08 2.94 7.18
N GLN A 67 25.41 2.94 7.17
CA GLN A 67 26.24 4.06 6.69
C GLN A 67 26.59 3.95 5.21
N GLU A 68 26.54 2.76 4.67
CA GLU A 68 26.72 2.39 3.28
C GLU A 68 25.44 2.68 2.50
N THR A 69 25.50 2.60 1.17
CA THR A 69 24.29 2.65 0.35
C THR A 69 23.79 1.23 0.06
N LEU A 70 22.50 1.03 0.17
CA LEU A 70 21.81 -0.22 -0.17
C LEU A 70 20.96 -0.02 -1.41
N ASP A 71 21.23 -0.84 -2.42
CA ASP A 71 20.30 -1.06 -3.55
C ASP A 71 19.65 -2.43 -3.39
N VAL A 72 18.34 -2.51 -3.64
CA VAL A 72 17.62 -3.79 -3.69
C VAL A 72 16.98 -3.98 -5.04
N LEU A 73 17.31 -5.10 -5.68
CA LEU A 73 16.82 -5.48 -7.00
C LEU A 73 16.14 -6.86 -6.91
N PRO A 74 15.00 -7.07 -7.58
CA PRO A 74 14.46 -8.40 -7.76
C PRO A 74 15.32 -9.17 -8.78
N LEU A 75 15.58 -10.44 -8.52
CA LEU A 75 16.38 -11.27 -9.41
C LEU A 75 15.75 -11.36 -10.82
N GLY A 76 16.55 -11.13 -11.85
CA GLY A 76 16.13 -11.24 -13.24
C GLY A 76 15.27 -10.07 -13.77
N LYS A 77 15.24 -8.93 -13.07
CA LYS A 77 14.59 -7.69 -13.52
C LYS A 77 15.53 -6.50 -13.36
N ASP A 78 15.45 -5.55 -14.27
CA ASP A 78 16.21 -4.30 -14.21
C ASP A 78 15.57 -3.23 -13.31
N THR A 79 14.42 -3.53 -12.72
CA THR A 79 13.71 -2.59 -11.84
C THR A 79 14.38 -2.55 -10.47
N VAL A 80 14.77 -1.38 -10.01
CA VAL A 80 15.33 -1.17 -8.67
C VAL A 80 14.16 -0.93 -7.71
N LEU A 81 14.05 -1.74 -6.65
CA LEU A 81 13.02 -1.58 -5.61
C LEU A 81 13.43 -0.54 -4.56
N LEU A 82 14.70 -0.55 -4.19
CA LEU A 82 15.30 0.43 -3.29
C LEU A 82 16.58 0.94 -3.95
N ASN A 83 16.70 2.25 -4.12
CA ASN A 83 17.82 2.85 -4.85
C ASN A 83 18.69 3.69 -3.93
N ARG A 84 19.94 3.29 -3.71
CA ARG A 84 20.97 3.99 -2.95
C ARG A 84 20.49 4.53 -1.61
N ALA A 85 19.69 3.76 -0.89
CA ALA A 85 19.23 4.13 0.44
C ALA A 85 20.41 4.10 1.44
N SER A 86 20.55 5.13 2.23
CA SER A 86 21.56 5.25 3.29
C SER A 86 20.94 5.88 4.53
N ASP A 87 21.62 5.77 5.67
CA ASP A 87 21.12 6.25 6.95
C ASP A 87 19.78 5.63 7.40
N ILE A 88 19.47 4.44 6.88
CA ILE A 88 18.26 3.68 7.18
C ILE A 88 18.51 2.62 8.25
N THR A 89 17.48 2.28 9.02
CA THR A 89 17.44 1.18 10.00
C THR A 89 16.55 0.03 9.56
N ASP A 90 15.71 0.27 8.57
CA ASP A 90 14.74 -0.66 8.00
C ASP A 90 14.42 -0.28 6.55
N PHE A 91 13.79 -1.20 5.83
CA PHE A 91 13.28 -0.96 4.48
C PHE A 91 12.13 -1.93 4.17
N MET A 92 11.34 -1.58 3.14
CA MET A 92 10.16 -2.32 2.76
C MET A 92 10.31 -2.94 1.38
N LEU A 93 9.83 -4.19 1.22
CA LEU A 93 9.88 -4.92 -0.04
C LEU A 93 8.50 -5.43 -0.42
N PRO A 94 8.04 -5.17 -1.66
CA PRO A 94 6.83 -5.77 -2.19
C PRO A 94 7.06 -7.24 -2.53
N LEU A 95 6.07 -8.08 -2.23
CA LEU A 95 6.05 -9.49 -2.62
C LEU A 95 5.15 -9.69 -3.85
N ARG A 96 5.52 -10.64 -4.71
CA ARG A 96 4.74 -10.93 -5.92
C ARG A 96 3.46 -11.69 -5.58
N GLN A 97 2.34 -11.20 -6.08
CA GLN A 97 1.02 -11.78 -5.83
C GLN A 97 0.81 -13.14 -6.52
N ALA A 98 1.56 -13.42 -7.59
CA ALA A 98 1.40 -14.63 -8.40
C ALA A 98 2.62 -15.58 -8.29
N ALA A 99 3.40 -15.47 -7.22
CA ALA A 99 4.57 -16.33 -6.99
C ALA A 99 4.56 -16.84 -5.54
N ASP A 100 5.22 -17.96 -5.31
CA ASP A 100 5.35 -18.58 -3.99
C ASP A 100 6.71 -18.27 -3.35
N ALA A 101 7.57 -17.55 -4.06
CA ALA A 101 8.86 -17.08 -3.55
C ALA A 101 9.36 -15.86 -4.32
N ASP A 102 10.02 -14.96 -3.62
CA ASP A 102 10.73 -13.80 -4.17
C ASP A 102 12.22 -13.90 -3.87
N THR A 103 13.03 -13.46 -4.83
CA THR A 103 14.48 -13.40 -4.70
C THR A 103 14.94 -11.97 -4.93
N PHE A 104 15.62 -11.43 -3.93
CA PHE A 104 16.14 -10.08 -3.91
C PHE A 104 17.65 -10.09 -3.87
N LEU A 105 18.29 -9.24 -4.68
CA LEU A 105 19.71 -8.94 -4.61
C LEU A 105 19.88 -7.68 -3.75
N LEU A 106 20.55 -7.82 -2.60
CA LEU A 106 20.91 -6.73 -1.71
C LEU A 106 22.35 -6.32 -2.04
N ARG A 107 22.51 -5.16 -2.66
CA ARG A 107 23.81 -4.62 -3.04
C ARG A 107 24.21 -3.51 -2.10
N PHE A 108 25.25 -3.75 -1.32
CA PHE A 108 25.83 -2.76 -0.42
C PHE A 108 27.01 -2.09 -1.11
N THR A 109 27.03 -0.77 -1.15
CA THR A 109 28.13 0.02 -1.71
C THR A 109 28.75 0.90 -0.63
N GLY A 110 30.02 0.69 -0.37
CA GLY A 110 30.80 1.45 0.58
C GLY A 110 31.19 2.84 0.07
N ARG A 111 31.70 3.66 0.97
CA ARG A 111 32.12 5.05 0.68
C ARG A 111 33.25 5.14 -0.36
N THR A 112 34.08 4.12 -0.45
CA THR A 112 35.20 4.02 -1.38
C THR A 112 34.83 3.31 -2.70
N GLY A 113 33.55 2.96 -2.87
CA GLY A 113 33.02 2.34 -4.08
C GLY A 113 33.12 0.81 -4.13
N GLN A 114 33.57 0.17 -3.06
CA GLN A 114 33.53 -1.30 -2.94
C GLN A 114 32.08 -1.77 -2.88
N VAL A 115 31.79 -2.92 -3.49
CA VAL A 115 30.45 -3.45 -3.60
C VAL A 115 30.40 -4.89 -3.12
N SER A 116 29.47 -5.20 -2.24
CA SER A 116 29.06 -6.58 -1.94
C SER A 116 27.63 -6.83 -2.41
N THR A 117 27.32 -8.08 -2.72
CA THR A 117 25.95 -8.45 -3.12
C THR A 117 25.56 -9.74 -2.44
N ASP A 118 24.46 -9.68 -1.73
CA ASP A 118 23.84 -10.84 -1.08
C ASP A 118 22.51 -11.14 -1.72
N THR A 119 22.14 -12.40 -1.72
CA THR A 119 20.84 -12.86 -2.23
C THR A 119 19.96 -13.23 -1.06
N LEU A 120 18.78 -12.62 -0.98
CA LEU A 120 17.73 -12.94 -0.04
C LEU A 120 16.59 -13.65 -0.78
N ILE A 121 16.20 -14.84 -0.33
CA ILE A 121 15.10 -15.62 -0.89
C ILE A 121 14.02 -15.73 0.17
N VAL A 122 12.82 -15.28 -0.15
CA VAL A 122 11.66 -15.29 0.75
C VAL A 122 10.58 -16.14 0.13
N SER A 123 10.24 -17.24 0.78
CA SER A 123 9.12 -18.11 0.40
C SER A 123 7.85 -17.68 1.13
N HIS A 124 6.72 -17.66 0.42
CA HIS A 124 5.46 -17.20 0.99
C HIS A 124 4.26 -17.85 0.30
N THR A 125 3.11 -17.82 0.97
CA THR A 125 1.81 -18.12 0.37
C THR A 125 0.99 -16.85 0.23
N ASN A 126 0.07 -16.85 -0.72
CA ASN A 126 -0.72 -15.68 -1.11
C ASN A 126 -2.19 -15.92 -0.79
N THR A 127 -2.83 -14.97 -0.10
CA THR A 127 -4.24 -15.05 0.27
C THR A 127 -4.95 -13.77 -0.16
N PRO A 128 -5.94 -13.85 -1.07
CA PRO A 128 -6.75 -12.70 -1.44
C PRO A 128 -7.52 -12.16 -0.24
N HIS A 129 -7.48 -10.85 -0.05
CA HIS A 129 -8.22 -10.11 0.97
C HIS A 129 -9.14 -9.09 0.30
N TYR A 130 -10.39 -9.04 0.75
CA TYR A 130 -11.42 -8.14 0.20
C TYR A 130 -11.91 -7.21 1.31
N GLU A 131 -11.68 -5.91 1.17
CA GLU A 131 -12.24 -4.88 2.05
C GLU A 131 -13.76 -4.77 1.86
N SER A 132 -14.20 -4.80 0.61
CA SER A 132 -15.60 -4.84 0.23
C SER A 132 -15.77 -5.55 -1.12
N ILE A 133 -17.00 -5.90 -1.48
CA ILE A 133 -17.32 -6.51 -2.79
C ILE A 133 -17.09 -5.56 -3.96
N GLU A 134 -17.00 -4.26 -3.71
CA GLU A 134 -16.83 -3.21 -4.73
C GLU A 134 -15.36 -2.81 -4.90
N CYS A 135 -14.47 -3.21 -3.97
CA CYS A 135 -13.05 -2.92 -4.02
C CYS A 135 -12.25 -4.05 -4.68
N PRO A 136 -11.18 -3.74 -5.40
CA PRO A 136 -10.25 -4.76 -5.88
C PRO A 136 -9.69 -5.57 -4.71
N ALA A 137 -9.48 -6.86 -4.92
CA ALA A 137 -8.81 -7.68 -3.92
C ALA A 137 -7.36 -7.24 -3.75
N THR A 138 -6.92 -7.15 -2.50
CA THR A 138 -5.50 -7.06 -2.13
C THR A 138 -4.99 -8.45 -1.80
N VAL A 139 -3.70 -8.70 -1.97
CA VAL A 139 -3.11 -9.98 -1.61
C VAL A 139 -2.28 -9.81 -0.35
N PHE A 140 -2.68 -10.52 0.71
CA PHE A 140 -1.86 -10.70 1.91
C PHE A 140 -0.93 -11.88 1.72
N HIS A 141 0.23 -11.83 2.37
CA HIS A 141 1.21 -12.90 2.27
C HIS A 141 1.46 -13.53 3.64
N THR A 142 1.76 -14.82 3.63
CA THR A 142 2.25 -15.53 4.82
C THR A 142 3.63 -16.09 4.49
N LEU A 143 4.66 -15.54 5.13
CA LEU A 143 6.04 -15.97 4.97
C LEU A 143 6.20 -17.38 5.56
N THR A 144 6.81 -18.28 4.80
CA THR A 144 6.97 -19.68 5.17
C THR A 144 8.43 -20.06 5.41
N ASP A 145 9.36 -19.44 4.68
CA ASP A 145 10.80 -19.70 4.80
C ASP A 145 11.61 -18.51 4.31
N VAL A 146 12.81 -18.34 4.85
CA VAL A 146 13.75 -17.30 4.44
C VAL A 146 15.15 -17.90 4.34
N LYS A 147 15.80 -17.71 3.18
CA LYS A 147 17.17 -18.13 2.91
C LYS A 147 17.99 -16.96 2.42
N TRP A 148 19.28 -16.98 2.66
CA TRP A 148 20.22 -16.00 2.12
C TRP A 148 21.49 -16.69 1.64
N LYS A 149 22.16 -16.01 0.74
CA LYS A 149 23.44 -16.44 0.19
C LYS A 149 24.29 -15.24 -0.09
N HIS A 150 25.52 -15.26 0.43
CA HIS A 150 26.53 -14.27 0.08
C HIS A 150 27.11 -14.60 -1.30
N GLN A 151 27.34 -13.59 -2.13
CA GLN A 151 28.04 -13.75 -3.41
C GLN A 151 29.55 -13.73 -3.17
N GLU A 152 30.22 -14.82 -3.50
CA GLU A 152 31.68 -14.91 -3.40
C GLU A 152 32.37 -13.91 -4.33
N GLY A 153 33.55 -13.41 -3.92
CA GLY A 153 34.42 -12.56 -4.74
C GLY A 153 34.15 -11.05 -4.65
N THR A 154 33.40 -10.60 -3.66
CA THR A 154 33.21 -9.18 -3.37
C THR A 154 34.17 -8.73 -2.26
N ASP A 155 34.90 -7.64 -2.51
CA ASP A 155 35.94 -7.12 -1.58
C ASP A 155 35.36 -6.20 -0.49
N PHE A 156 34.04 -6.03 -0.44
CA PHE A 156 33.41 -5.17 0.55
C PHE A 156 33.11 -5.94 1.84
N PRO A 157 33.46 -5.38 3.01
CA PRO A 157 33.40 -6.12 4.27
C PRO A 157 31.99 -6.23 4.89
N LEU A 158 30.94 -5.81 4.23
CA LEU A 158 29.57 -5.89 4.74
C LEU A 158 28.78 -7.01 4.05
N SER A 159 28.24 -7.93 4.84
CA SER A 159 27.42 -9.05 4.33
C SER A 159 26.33 -9.46 5.31
N ILE A 160 25.33 -10.18 4.79
CA ILE A 160 24.31 -10.81 5.64
C ILE A 160 24.96 -11.98 6.39
N ASP A 161 24.96 -11.89 7.71
CA ASP A 161 25.35 -12.97 8.62
C ASP A 161 24.21 -13.97 8.82
N SER A 162 23.05 -13.44 9.17
CA SER A 162 21.86 -14.23 9.44
C SER A 162 20.58 -13.44 9.19
N VAL A 163 19.47 -14.15 9.01
CA VAL A 163 18.14 -13.57 8.88
C VAL A 163 17.19 -14.30 9.81
N ALA A 164 16.44 -13.54 10.61
CA ALA A 164 15.39 -14.08 11.48
C ALA A 164 14.01 -13.69 10.96
N LEU A 165 13.13 -14.67 10.80
CA LEU A 165 11.71 -14.45 10.56
C LEU A 165 11.01 -14.21 11.89
N VAL A 166 10.58 -12.96 12.15
CA VAL A 166 9.96 -12.56 13.43
C VAL A 166 8.45 -12.46 13.35
N ARG A 167 7.91 -12.17 12.16
CA ARG A 167 6.47 -12.20 11.91
C ARG A 167 6.18 -12.77 10.52
N THR A 168 5.34 -13.77 10.47
CA THR A 168 5.01 -14.47 9.22
C THR A 168 3.96 -13.72 8.38
N VAL A 169 3.04 -13.00 9.02
CA VAL A 169 1.94 -12.32 8.31
C VAL A 169 2.42 -10.97 7.76
N VAL A 170 2.21 -10.76 6.47
CA VAL A 170 2.43 -9.50 5.74
C VAL A 170 1.08 -9.00 5.28
N ASN A 171 0.61 -7.91 5.88
CA ASN A 171 -0.67 -7.27 5.65
C ASN A 171 -0.49 -5.74 5.67
N TYR A 172 -1.52 -4.96 5.96
CA TYR A 172 -1.44 -3.49 6.06
C TYR A 172 -0.71 -2.97 7.31
N ASP A 173 -0.34 -3.85 8.25
CA ASP A 173 0.39 -3.42 9.45
C ASP A 173 1.86 -3.19 9.10
N ASP A 174 2.39 -2.03 9.40
CA ASP A 174 3.82 -1.70 9.28
C ASP A 174 4.62 -2.32 10.44
N VAL A 175 4.58 -3.65 10.55
CA VAL A 175 5.29 -4.38 11.60
C VAL A 175 6.42 -5.19 10.98
N GLU A 176 7.59 -5.15 11.62
CA GLU A 176 8.78 -5.87 11.21
C GLU A 176 8.50 -7.37 11.01
N ASN A 177 8.79 -7.86 9.80
CA ASN A 177 8.66 -9.26 9.43
C ASN A 177 10.00 -10.00 9.51
N LEU A 178 11.07 -9.37 9.03
CA LEU A 178 12.41 -9.93 9.00
C LEU A 178 13.40 -9.07 9.77
N ARG A 179 14.34 -9.72 10.48
CA ARG A 179 15.56 -9.10 10.99
C ARG A 179 16.74 -9.58 10.18
N ILE A 180 17.43 -8.66 9.53
CA ILE A 180 18.63 -8.93 8.75
C ILE A 180 19.83 -8.51 9.57
N TYR A 181 20.62 -9.48 10.03
CA TYR A 181 21.82 -9.23 10.77
C TYR A 181 23.00 -9.09 9.81
N LEU A 182 23.64 -7.95 9.86
CA LEU A 182 24.79 -7.61 9.02
C LEU A 182 26.07 -7.72 9.80
N ARG A 183 27.08 -8.33 9.18
CA ARG A 183 28.43 -8.44 9.69
C ARG A 183 29.38 -7.60 8.86
N THR A 184 30.25 -6.86 9.55
CA THR A 184 31.44 -6.31 8.95
C THR A 184 32.54 -7.37 9.01
N VAL A 185 33.04 -7.80 7.86
CA VAL A 185 34.21 -8.69 7.79
C VAL A 185 35.43 -7.80 7.93
N ALA A 186 36.24 -8.00 8.96
CA ALA A 186 37.51 -7.29 9.09
C ALA A 186 38.43 -7.65 7.91
N PRO A 187 39.17 -6.65 7.34
CA PRO A 187 40.08 -6.88 6.22
C PRO A 187 41.22 -7.82 6.57
#